data_af5518a60ecf9f90a1dcc6d117c12d04
#
_entry.id   af5518a60ecf9f90a1dcc6d117c12d04
#
_cell.length_a   1.000
_cell.length_b   1.000
_cell.length_c   1.000
_cell.angle_alpha   90.00
_cell.angle_beta   90.00
_cell.angle_gamma   90.00
#
_symmetry.space_group_name_H-M   'P 1'
#
loop_
_entity.id
_entity.type
_entity.pdbx_description
1 polymer ?
#
loop_
_entity_poly.entity_id
_entity_poly.type
_entity_poly.pdbx_seq_one_letter_code
_entity_poly.pdbx_strand_id
1 'polypeptide(L)'
;MDIKSKEERSRNMAAIKANDTKPEMLVRRYLHAHGFRYGLHNRKLPGSPDIVLRKYKTVIFINGCFWHGHEGCKYYRLPKSNIEFWQTKIERNRQRDIETIEALKAKSWRVITIWECELRNIAQRSETLIQLVKDIKGDLKSVDYTQEGQINIAAEPEAEYGRDSGNI
;
A
#
# COMPACT_ATOMS: atom_id res chain seq x y z
N MET A 1 -3.62 -25.41 25.78
CA MET A 1 -3.95 -24.44 26.83
C MET A 1 -3.80 -23.03 26.25
N ASP A 2 -4.87 -22.24 26.26
CA ASP A 2 -4.80 -20.83 25.88
C ASP A 2 -4.01 -20.09 26.94
N ILE A 3 -2.86 -19.51 26.57
CA ILE A 3 -1.92 -18.88 27.50
C ILE A 3 -2.44 -17.54 28.04
N LYS A 4 -3.50 -16.97 27.44
CA LYS A 4 -4.07 -15.65 27.78
C LYS A 4 -5.49 -15.75 28.29
N SER A 5 -5.81 -14.96 29.32
CA SER A 5 -7.18 -14.85 29.84
C SER A 5 -8.13 -14.21 28.82
N LYS A 6 -9.44 -14.37 29.03
CA LYS A 6 -10.48 -13.75 28.18
C LYS A 6 -10.35 -12.20 28.17
N GLU A 7 -10.03 -11.63 29.31
CA GLU A 7 -9.86 -10.19 29.50
C GLU A 7 -8.60 -9.68 28.80
N GLU A 8 -7.49 -10.43 28.84
CA GLU A 8 -6.27 -10.10 28.12
C GLU A 8 -6.47 -10.16 26.61
N ARG A 9 -7.20 -11.18 26.13
CA ARG A 9 -7.56 -11.27 24.70
C ARG A 9 -8.41 -10.10 24.26
N SER A 10 -9.41 -9.72 25.04
CA SER A 10 -10.29 -8.58 24.76
C SER A 10 -9.48 -7.28 24.69
N ARG A 11 -8.57 -7.03 25.64
CA ARG A 11 -7.68 -5.85 25.64
C ARG A 11 -6.75 -5.83 24.44
N ASN A 12 -6.16 -6.99 24.08
CA ASN A 12 -5.29 -7.10 22.90
C ASN A 12 -6.06 -6.79 21.60
N MET A 13 -7.30 -7.28 21.50
CA MET A 13 -8.15 -7.00 20.33
C MET A 13 -8.53 -5.52 20.24
N ALA A 14 -8.86 -4.89 21.37
CA ALA A 14 -9.18 -3.47 21.43
C ALA A 14 -7.95 -2.56 21.12
N ALA A 15 -6.74 -3.04 21.37
CA ALA A 15 -5.49 -2.33 21.08
C ALA A 15 -5.06 -2.41 19.61
N ILE A 16 -5.70 -3.24 18.79
CA ILE A 16 -5.38 -3.37 17.36
C ILE A 16 -5.86 -2.11 16.63
N LYS A 17 -4.92 -1.38 16.09
CA LYS A 17 -5.20 -0.19 15.27
C LYS A 17 -5.66 -0.62 13.88
N ALA A 18 -6.72 0.03 13.39
CA ALA A 18 -7.20 -0.16 12.03
C ALA A 18 -6.35 0.61 11.00
N ASN A 19 -5.71 1.69 11.43
CA ASN A 19 -4.88 2.57 10.58
C ASN A 19 -3.60 2.95 11.33
N ASP A 20 -2.64 3.48 10.59
CA ASP A 20 -1.34 3.93 11.11
C ASP A 20 -0.58 2.83 11.87
N THR A 21 -0.67 1.62 11.36
CA THR A 21 0.06 0.48 11.89
C THR A 21 1.56 0.63 11.65
N LYS A 22 2.38 -0.07 12.44
CA LYS A 22 3.85 -0.02 12.26
C LYS A 22 4.28 -0.38 10.83
N PRO A 23 3.75 -1.45 10.19
CA PRO A 23 4.05 -1.76 8.80
C PRO A 23 3.67 -0.65 7.83
N GLU A 24 2.48 -0.06 7.98
CA GLU A 24 2.05 1.07 7.14
C GLU A 24 3.00 2.27 7.26
N MET A 25 3.32 2.67 8.49
CA MET A 25 4.21 3.81 8.73
C MET A 25 5.60 3.60 8.14
N LEU A 26 6.08 2.34 8.13
CA LEU A 26 7.36 1.99 7.55
C LEU A 26 7.35 2.17 6.03
N VAL A 27 6.35 1.64 5.36
CA VAL A 27 6.17 1.77 3.90
C VAL A 27 6.00 3.24 3.51
N ARG A 28 5.16 3.98 4.22
CA ARG A 28 4.92 5.42 3.98
C ARG A 28 6.20 6.24 4.05
N ARG A 29 6.98 6.07 5.13
CA ARG A 29 8.25 6.79 5.30
C ARG A 29 9.23 6.47 4.20
N TYR A 30 9.33 5.20 3.83
CA TYR A 30 10.20 4.76 2.75
C TYR A 30 9.81 5.40 1.41
N LEU A 31 8.54 5.35 1.03
CA LEU A 31 8.04 5.95 -0.20
C LEU A 31 8.25 7.47 -0.21
N HIS A 32 7.96 8.14 0.90
CA HIS A 32 8.16 9.58 1.03
C HIS A 32 9.63 9.97 0.86
N ALA A 33 10.56 9.22 1.48
CA ALA A 33 12.00 9.43 1.34
C ALA A 33 12.50 9.22 -0.10
N HIS A 34 11.79 8.40 -0.90
CA HIS A 34 12.08 8.18 -2.32
C HIS A 34 11.33 9.12 -3.27
N GLY A 35 10.77 10.21 -2.74
CA GLY A 35 10.13 11.27 -3.52
C GLY A 35 8.69 10.99 -3.95
N PHE A 36 8.07 9.90 -3.50
CA PHE A 36 6.67 9.65 -3.80
C PHE A 36 5.73 10.55 -2.99
N ARG A 37 4.67 11.00 -3.61
CA ARG A 37 3.55 11.70 -2.96
C ARG A 37 2.30 10.85 -3.12
N TYR A 38 1.58 10.66 -2.02
CA TYR A 38 0.46 9.72 -1.96
C TYR A 38 -0.67 10.26 -1.08
N GLY A 39 -1.87 9.78 -1.34
CA GLY A 39 -3.02 9.91 -0.43
C GLY A 39 -3.13 8.69 0.47
N LEU A 40 -3.86 8.83 1.58
CA LEU A 40 -4.06 7.78 2.58
C LEU A 40 -5.54 7.44 2.71
N HIS A 41 -5.84 6.17 2.96
CA HIS A 41 -7.18 5.67 3.33
C HIS A 41 -8.32 6.26 2.51
N ASN A 42 -8.19 6.24 1.19
CA ASN A 42 -9.19 6.85 0.31
C ASN A 42 -10.48 6.04 0.27
N ARG A 43 -11.48 6.46 1.05
CA ARG A 43 -12.80 5.80 1.16
C ARG A 43 -13.63 5.84 -0.13
N LYS A 44 -13.24 6.64 -1.13
CA LYS A 44 -13.90 6.69 -2.44
C LYS A 44 -13.45 5.56 -3.36
N LEU A 45 -12.37 4.86 -3.00
CA LEU A 45 -11.90 3.69 -3.73
C LEU A 45 -12.34 2.39 -3.02
N PRO A 46 -12.62 1.32 -3.78
CA PRO A 46 -12.92 0.02 -3.20
C PRO A 46 -11.87 -0.42 -2.18
N GLY A 47 -12.31 -0.92 -1.04
CA GLY A 47 -11.45 -1.41 0.03
C GLY A 47 -10.68 -0.35 0.81
N SER A 48 -10.83 0.94 0.50
CA SER A 48 -10.12 2.05 1.15
C SER A 48 -8.61 1.80 1.26
N PRO A 49 -7.86 1.75 0.14
CA PRO A 49 -6.44 1.41 0.14
C PRO A 49 -5.63 2.25 1.13
N ASP A 50 -4.64 1.65 1.77
CA ASP A 50 -3.78 2.32 2.75
C ASP A 50 -2.99 3.45 2.12
N ILE A 51 -2.49 3.24 0.90
CA ILE A 51 -1.72 4.24 0.15
C ILE A 51 -2.24 4.33 -1.29
N VAL A 52 -2.43 5.56 -1.78
CA VAL A 52 -2.91 5.82 -3.13
C VAL A 52 -1.94 6.74 -3.87
N LEU A 53 -1.30 6.20 -4.89
CA LEU A 53 -0.35 6.89 -5.76
C LEU A 53 -1.04 7.28 -7.07
N ARG A 54 -1.73 8.41 -7.08
CA ARG A 54 -2.54 8.85 -8.23
C ARG A 54 -1.73 9.02 -9.51
N LYS A 55 -0.54 9.60 -9.41
CA LYS A 55 0.40 9.78 -10.53
C LYS A 55 0.73 8.46 -11.24
N TYR A 56 0.80 7.38 -10.48
CA TYR A 56 1.16 6.05 -10.97
C TYR A 56 -0.04 5.14 -11.18
N LYS A 57 -1.25 5.64 -10.95
CA LYS A 57 -2.49 4.86 -10.97
C LYS A 57 -2.37 3.56 -10.16
N THR A 58 -1.69 3.65 -9.03
CA THR A 58 -1.34 2.51 -8.17
C THR A 58 -1.91 2.70 -6.77
N VAL A 59 -2.44 1.63 -6.21
CA VAL A 59 -2.85 1.54 -4.81
C VAL A 59 -2.07 0.45 -4.11
N ILE A 60 -1.83 0.63 -2.81
CA ILE A 60 -1.09 -0.34 -2.00
C ILE A 60 -1.93 -0.68 -0.78
N PHE A 61 -2.08 -1.98 -0.53
CA PHE A 61 -2.60 -2.55 0.69
C PHE A 61 -1.46 -3.15 1.51
N ILE A 62 -1.46 -2.90 2.81
CA ILE A 62 -0.50 -3.48 3.76
C ILE A 62 -1.29 -4.43 4.67
N ASN A 63 -1.27 -5.71 4.31
CA ASN A 63 -2.11 -6.73 4.91
C ASN A 63 -1.45 -7.41 6.09
N GLY A 64 -2.12 -7.45 7.23
CA GLY A 64 -1.75 -8.30 8.36
C GLY A 64 -1.99 -9.76 8.06
N CYS A 65 -0.97 -10.61 8.28
CA CYS A 65 -1.02 -12.03 7.89
C CYS A 65 -2.19 -12.80 8.51
N PHE A 66 -2.53 -12.54 9.75
CA PHE A 66 -3.66 -13.18 10.42
C PHE A 66 -5.00 -12.76 9.85
N TRP A 67 -5.22 -11.44 9.71
CA TRP A 67 -6.52 -10.88 9.34
C TRP A 67 -6.95 -11.17 7.91
N HIS A 68 -5.98 -11.32 7.02
CA HIS A 68 -6.19 -11.58 5.60
C HIS A 68 -5.86 -13.02 5.21
N GLY A 69 -5.60 -13.89 6.20
CA GLY A 69 -5.40 -15.32 5.99
C GLY A 69 -4.24 -15.65 5.05
N HIS A 70 -3.06 -15.09 5.31
CA HIS A 70 -1.89 -15.28 4.44
C HIS A 70 -1.43 -16.74 4.42
N GLU A 71 -1.75 -17.47 3.36
CA GLU A 71 -1.45 -18.88 3.21
C GLU A 71 0.04 -19.18 3.22
N GLY A 72 0.42 -20.32 3.81
CA GLY A 72 1.82 -20.74 3.92
C GLY A 72 2.66 -19.88 4.87
N CYS A 73 2.09 -18.84 5.48
CA CYS A 73 2.81 -17.95 6.36
C CYS A 73 2.86 -18.47 7.80
N LYS A 74 4.06 -18.52 8.39
CA LYS A 74 4.23 -18.94 9.79
C LYS A 74 3.51 -18.07 10.81
N TYR A 75 3.16 -16.83 10.44
CA TYR A 75 2.42 -15.88 11.29
C TYR A 75 0.90 -15.98 11.15
N TYR A 76 0.42 -16.77 10.18
CA TYR A 76 -0.99 -17.10 10.05
C TYR A 76 -1.26 -18.43 10.75
N ARG A 77 -1.89 -18.37 11.91
CA ARG A 77 -2.34 -19.54 12.65
C ARG A 77 -3.71 -19.25 13.25
N LEU A 78 -4.66 -20.12 12.98
CA LEU A 78 -5.97 -20.04 13.60
C LEU A 78 -5.88 -20.28 15.11
N PRO A 79 -6.60 -19.51 15.92
CA PRO A 79 -6.73 -19.79 17.35
C PRO A 79 -7.33 -21.16 17.60
N LYS A 80 -6.91 -21.82 18.68
CA LYS A 80 -7.47 -23.13 19.07
C LYS A 80 -8.89 -23.03 19.61
N SER A 81 -9.31 -21.86 20.05
CA SER A 81 -10.67 -21.57 20.53
C SER A 81 -11.47 -20.82 19.45
N ASN A 82 -12.77 -21.12 19.36
CA ASN A 82 -13.70 -20.52 18.39
C ASN A 82 -13.22 -20.63 16.93
N ILE A 83 -12.73 -21.82 16.56
CA ILE A 83 -12.15 -22.07 15.24
C ILE A 83 -13.11 -21.71 14.11
N GLU A 84 -14.35 -22.16 14.17
CA GLU A 84 -15.37 -21.88 13.14
C GLU A 84 -15.64 -20.39 12.96
N PHE A 85 -15.71 -19.64 14.06
CA PHE A 85 -15.86 -18.18 14.01
C PHE A 85 -14.71 -17.53 13.28
N TRP A 86 -13.46 -17.93 13.59
CA TRP A 86 -12.29 -17.35 12.96
C TRP A 86 -12.13 -17.75 11.51
N GLN A 87 -12.41 -19.02 11.18
CA GLN A 87 -12.41 -19.48 9.79
C GLN A 87 -13.40 -18.67 8.95
N THR A 88 -14.66 -18.57 9.41
CA THR A 88 -15.69 -17.80 8.69
C THR A 88 -15.29 -16.33 8.54
N LYS A 89 -14.73 -15.73 9.58
CA LYS A 89 -14.33 -14.33 9.55
C LYS A 89 -13.19 -14.08 8.57
N ILE A 90 -12.17 -14.93 8.58
CA ILE A 90 -11.02 -14.80 7.69
C ILE A 90 -11.41 -15.08 6.25
N GLU A 91 -12.25 -16.08 6.00
CA GLU A 91 -12.76 -16.38 4.67
C GLU A 91 -13.55 -15.20 4.08
N ARG A 92 -14.41 -14.56 4.88
CA ARG A 92 -15.11 -13.33 4.46
C ARG A 92 -14.13 -12.19 4.14
N ASN A 93 -13.06 -12.06 4.91
CA ASN A 93 -12.04 -11.05 4.63
C ASN A 93 -11.34 -11.33 3.31
N ARG A 94 -10.95 -12.59 3.05
CA ARG A 94 -10.32 -13.01 1.80
C ARG A 94 -11.22 -12.76 0.59
N GLN A 95 -12.48 -13.15 0.69
CA GLN A 95 -13.45 -12.93 -0.38
C GLN A 95 -13.60 -11.45 -0.69
N ARG A 96 -13.73 -10.62 0.34
CA ARG A 96 -13.79 -9.16 0.18
C ARG A 96 -12.51 -8.58 -0.42
N ASP A 97 -11.35 -9.11 -0.07
CA ASP A 97 -10.08 -8.67 -0.65
C ASP A 97 -10.02 -8.97 -2.15
N ILE A 98 -10.47 -10.15 -2.58
CA ILE A 98 -10.56 -10.53 -4.01
C ILE A 98 -11.49 -9.56 -4.74
N GLU A 99 -12.71 -9.37 -4.26
CA GLU A 99 -13.69 -8.45 -4.86
C GLU A 99 -13.16 -7.02 -4.94
N THR A 100 -12.46 -6.57 -3.90
CA THR A 100 -11.82 -5.27 -3.86
C THR A 100 -10.76 -5.10 -4.94
N ILE A 101 -9.88 -6.12 -5.10
CA ILE A 101 -8.82 -6.11 -6.11
C ILE A 101 -9.43 -6.09 -7.51
N GLU A 102 -10.44 -6.91 -7.76
CA GLU A 102 -11.14 -6.95 -9.06
C GLU A 102 -11.82 -5.61 -9.39
N ALA A 103 -12.52 -5.02 -8.42
CA ALA A 103 -13.15 -3.72 -8.58
C ALA A 103 -12.15 -2.59 -8.85
N LEU A 104 -10.96 -2.62 -8.25
CA LEU A 104 -9.90 -1.67 -8.50
C LEU A 104 -9.27 -1.86 -9.87
N LYS A 105 -9.01 -3.11 -10.27
CA LYS A 105 -8.50 -3.43 -11.61
C LYS A 105 -9.48 -3.01 -12.70
N ALA A 106 -10.79 -3.22 -12.51
CA ALA A 106 -11.82 -2.75 -13.42
C ALA A 106 -11.83 -1.22 -13.62
N LYS A 107 -11.35 -0.48 -12.63
CA LYS A 107 -11.14 0.98 -12.69
C LYS A 107 -9.73 1.37 -13.16
N SER A 108 -8.99 0.45 -13.74
CA SER A 108 -7.62 0.61 -14.22
C SER A 108 -6.63 1.03 -13.13
N TRP A 109 -6.87 0.63 -11.89
CA TRP A 109 -5.89 0.76 -10.83
C TRP A 109 -4.99 -0.45 -10.78
N ARG A 110 -3.69 -0.23 -10.65
CA ARG A 110 -2.76 -1.28 -10.29
C ARG A 110 -2.80 -1.47 -8.78
N VAL A 111 -2.90 -2.72 -8.36
CA VAL A 111 -2.97 -3.07 -6.94
C VAL A 111 -1.70 -3.80 -6.55
N ILE A 112 -1.04 -3.30 -5.51
CA ILE A 112 0.11 -3.94 -4.88
C ILE A 112 -0.30 -4.32 -3.46
N THR A 113 -0.07 -5.55 -3.06
CA THR A 113 -0.28 -6.03 -1.70
C THR A 113 1.06 -6.36 -1.07
N ILE A 114 1.32 -5.77 0.11
CA ILE A 114 2.49 -6.05 0.93
C ILE A 114 2.02 -6.76 2.18
N TRP A 115 2.64 -7.88 2.52
CA TRP A 115 2.31 -8.61 3.72
C TRP A 115 3.17 -8.17 4.91
N GLU A 116 2.57 -8.11 6.08
CA GLU A 116 3.27 -7.73 7.32
C GLU A 116 4.53 -8.57 7.56
N CYS A 117 4.52 -9.87 7.21
CA CYS A 117 5.66 -10.76 7.39
C CYS A 117 6.88 -10.36 6.55
N GLU A 118 6.66 -9.76 5.37
CA GLU A 118 7.72 -9.28 4.49
C GLU A 118 8.47 -8.08 5.08
N LEU A 119 7.84 -7.38 6.02
CA LEU A 119 8.41 -6.21 6.66
C LEU A 119 9.02 -6.48 8.05
N ARG A 120 8.90 -7.71 8.58
CA ARG A 120 9.41 -8.07 9.91
C ARG A 120 10.92 -8.26 9.95
N ASN A 121 11.47 -8.97 8.99
CA ASN A 121 12.91 -9.21 8.87
C ASN A 121 13.57 -8.04 8.12
N ILE A 122 14.73 -7.57 8.59
CA ILE A 122 15.42 -6.40 8.03
C ILE A 122 15.86 -6.66 6.58
N ALA A 123 16.45 -7.82 6.29
CA ALA A 123 16.91 -8.15 4.94
C ALA A 123 15.74 -8.24 3.97
N GLN A 124 14.71 -9.03 4.28
CA GLN A 124 13.51 -9.19 3.47
C GLN A 124 12.77 -7.86 3.29
N ARG A 125 12.68 -7.04 4.36
CA ARG A 125 12.11 -5.69 4.30
C ARG A 125 12.78 -4.83 3.26
N SER A 126 14.11 -4.82 3.25
CA SER A 126 14.89 -4.03 2.30
C SER A 126 14.61 -4.46 0.86
N GLU A 127 14.58 -5.76 0.60
CA GLU A 127 14.24 -6.32 -0.71
C GLU A 127 12.82 -5.94 -1.13
N THR A 128 11.83 -6.14 -0.24
CA THR A 128 10.43 -5.81 -0.50
C THR A 128 10.25 -4.33 -0.83
N LEU A 129 10.89 -3.43 -0.08
CA LEU A 129 10.76 -1.98 -0.29
C LEU A 129 11.49 -1.52 -1.57
N ILE A 130 12.63 -2.09 -1.90
CA ILE A 130 13.32 -1.83 -3.16
C ILE A 130 12.47 -2.31 -4.34
N GLN A 131 11.92 -3.52 -4.25
CA GLN A 131 11.05 -4.06 -5.29
C GLN A 131 9.78 -3.21 -5.45
N LEU A 132 9.16 -2.78 -4.35
CA LEU A 132 8.01 -1.88 -4.37
C LEU A 132 8.26 -0.62 -5.21
N VAL A 133 9.40 0.04 -5.02
CA VAL A 133 9.76 1.24 -5.80
C VAL A 133 9.92 0.91 -7.27
N LYS A 134 10.54 -0.24 -7.61
CA LYS A 134 10.67 -0.70 -8.99
C LYS A 134 9.30 -0.97 -9.62
N ASP A 135 8.42 -1.66 -8.90
CA ASP A 135 7.07 -1.97 -9.36
C ASP A 135 6.24 -0.73 -9.62
N ILE A 136 6.34 0.28 -8.74
CA ILE A 136 5.65 1.55 -8.94
C ILE A 136 6.18 2.29 -10.18
N LYS A 137 7.50 2.29 -10.41
CA LYS A 137 8.15 3.00 -11.51
C LYS A 137 8.19 2.20 -12.82
N GLY A 138 8.15 0.88 -12.75
CA GLY A 138 8.43 -0.02 -13.88
C GLY A 138 7.49 0.17 -15.07
N ASP A 139 6.22 0.45 -14.81
CA ASP A 139 5.22 0.61 -15.87
C ASP A 139 5.21 1.98 -16.55
N LEU A 140 6.00 2.94 -16.05
CA LEU A 140 6.19 4.21 -16.77
C LEU A 140 7.06 4.03 -18.03
N LYS A 141 7.81 2.91 -18.12
CA LYS A 141 8.62 2.61 -19.30
C LYS A 141 7.88 1.82 -20.39
N SER A 142 6.73 1.25 -20.10
CA SER A 142 5.92 0.46 -21.04
C SER A 142 4.77 1.23 -21.70
N VAL A 143 4.55 2.48 -21.32
CA VAL A 143 3.46 3.31 -21.88
C VAL A 143 3.96 4.27 -22.98
N ASP A 144 5.26 4.40 -23.19
CA ASP A 144 5.78 5.26 -24.25
C ASP A 144 6.55 4.49 -25.30
N TYR A 145 6.14 4.72 -26.51
CA TYR A 145 6.74 4.45 -27.83
C TYR A 145 6.07 3.38 -28.69
N THR A 146 4.74 3.48 -28.86
CA THR A 146 4.15 3.09 -30.14
C THR A 146 2.88 3.89 -30.40
N GLN A 147 3.01 5.12 -30.83
CA GLN A 147 2.28 5.67 -32.00
C GLN A 147 2.76 7.10 -32.27
N GLU A 148 3.23 7.26 -33.50
CA GLU A 148 3.54 8.52 -34.15
C GLU A 148 2.37 9.50 -34.04
N GLY A 149 2.64 10.70 -33.55
CA GLY A 149 1.66 11.78 -33.53
C GLY A 149 2.19 12.95 -32.71
N GLN A 150 2.79 13.90 -33.40
CA GLN A 150 3.25 15.22 -32.97
C GLN A 150 2.61 15.74 -31.66
N ILE A 151 3.38 15.76 -30.59
CA ILE A 151 3.07 16.57 -29.44
C ILE A 151 3.91 17.85 -29.58
N ASN A 152 3.24 18.96 -29.93
CA ASN A 152 3.78 20.30 -29.79
C ASN A 152 4.07 20.54 -28.32
N ILE A 153 5.36 20.54 -28.00
CA ILE A 153 5.84 21.05 -26.71
C ILE A 153 5.73 22.57 -26.81
N ALA A 154 4.66 23.13 -26.26
CA ALA A 154 4.61 24.55 -25.98
C ALA A 154 5.71 24.87 -24.97
N ALA A 155 6.72 25.60 -25.42
CA ALA A 155 7.77 26.10 -24.56
C ALA A 155 7.15 26.97 -23.46
N GLU A 156 7.45 26.67 -22.21
CA GLU A 156 7.19 27.58 -21.12
C GLU A 156 8.03 28.84 -21.30
N PRO A 157 7.46 30.05 -21.11
CA PRO A 157 8.23 31.27 -21.20
C PRO A 157 9.23 31.34 -20.04
N GLU A 158 10.49 31.55 -20.39
CA GLU A 158 11.55 31.88 -19.43
C GLU A 158 11.16 33.13 -18.66
N ALA A 159 11.06 33.04 -17.34
CA ALA A 159 10.91 34.21 -16.48
C ALA A 159 12.26 34.95 -16.46
N GLU A 160 12.29 36.09 -17.15
CA GLU A 160 13.35 37.10 -17.04
C GLU A 160 13.47 37.56 -15.59
N TYR A 161 14.56 37.19 -14.95
CA TYR A 161 14.98 37.82 -13.70
C TYR A 161 15.64 39.15 -14.04
N GLY A 162 14.86 40.24 -13.88
CA GLY A 162 15.34 41.60 -14.05
C GLY A 162 16.49 41.90 -13.09
N ARG A 163 17.63 42.23 -13.67
CA ARG A 163 18.74 42.87 -12.95
C ARG A 163 18.37 44.34 -12.77
N ASP A 164 18.06 44.72 -11.54
CA ASP A 164 18.05 46.13 -11.16
C ASP A 164 19.47 46.54 -10.76
N SER A 165 20.09 47.24 -11.67
CA SER A 165 21.25 48.10 -11.41
C SER A 165 20.73 49.46 -11.04
N GLY A 166 20.64 49.78 -9.79
CA GLY A 166 20.29 51.10 -9.24
C GLY A 166 21.53 51.76 -8.68
N ASN A 167 21.96 52.73 -9.36
CA ASN A 167 23.00 53.69 -9.03
C ASN A 167 22.45 54.78 -8.07
N ILE A 168 23.36 55.29 -7.22
CA ILE A 168 23.40 56.48 -6.36
C ILE A 168 23.12 56.21 -4.89
#